data_0f4a2b5edd58b6a402992a0192254479
#
_entry.id   0f4a2b5edd58b6a402992a0192254479
#
_cell.length_a   1.000
_cell.length_b   1.000
_cell.length_c   1.000
_cell.angle_alpha   90.00
_cell.angle_beta   90.00
_cell.angle_gamma   90.00
#
_symmetry.space_group_name_H-M   'P 1'
#
loop_
_entity.id
_entity.type
_entity.pdbx_description
1 polymer ?
#
loop_
_entity_poly.entity_id
_entity_poly.type
_entity_poly.pdbx_seq_one_letter_code
_entity_poly.pdbx_strand_id
1 'polypeptide(L)'
;MAKIPAPDENGKPSNGERNYAEHFLDPFLKALEQIDVRPRIIDNYESYESGKFAEKSRIACEKHNEIRDIIETISGRELAEDWFPFNPYGHDGSLDRVTVTGFEWPYVYWVQDGVEGKSDLNKAEGKLPWRIDWPAKWGWVGVTCEPFGKDHGAAGGSYATGKEISKLFGDNPPHPLVYEWISLKGQGAMLSLIHI
;
A
#
# COMPACT_ATOMS: atom_id res chain seq x y z
N MET A 1 0.63 6.26 10.11
CA MET A 1 1.97 6.16 10.74
C MET A 1 2.79 7.44 10.53
N ALA A 2 2.82 8.03 9.33
CA ALA A 2 3.53 9.29 9.08
C ALA A 2 3.05 10.50 9.91
N LYS A 3 1.79 10.50 10.36
CA LYS A 3 1.21 11.55 11.21
C LYS A 3 1.16 11.19 12.71
N ILE A 4 1.59 9.99 13.07
CA ILE A 4 1.58 9.53 14.47
C ILE A 4 2.95 9.83 15.06
N PRO A 5 3.05 10.50 16.22
CA PRO A 5 4.33 10.72 16.91
C PRO A 5 5.03 9.41 17.23
N ALA A 6 6.37 9.42 17.23
CA ALA A 6 7.15 8.29 17.71
C ALA A 6 6.79 7.94 19.15
N PRO A 7 6.87 6.65 19.57
CA PRO A 7 6.63 6.29 20.96
C PRO A 7 7.79 6.76 21.85
N ASP A 8 7.50 7.11 23.10
CA ASP A 8 8.47 7.28 24.15
C ASP A 8 8.94 5.92 24.72
N GLU A 9 9.79 5.92 25.72
CA GLU A 9 10.29 4.72 26.41
C GLU A 9 9.19 3.86 27.06
N ASN A 10 8.01 4.43 27.30
CA ASN A 10 6.84 3.75 27.86
C ASN A 10 5.81 3.35 26.77
N GLY A 11 6.14 3.54 25.50
CA GLY A 11 5.26 3.25 24.37
C GLY A 11 4.14 4.27 24.14
N LYS A 12 4.17 5.43 24.80
CA LYS A 12 3.20 6.51 24.62
C LYS A 12 3.66 7.47 23.52
N PRO A 13 2.75 8.16 22.83
CA PRO A 13 3.12 9.17 21.85
C PRO A 13 4.04 10.23 22.47
N SER A 14 5.23 10.40 21.89
CA SER A 14 6.18 11.42 22.32
C SER A 14 5.89 12.77 21.69
N ASN A 15 6.40 13.85 22.27
CA ASN A 15 6.42 15.19 21.67
C ASN A 15 7.67 15.41 20.80
N GLY A 16 8.34 14.31 20.38
CA GLY A 16 9.57 14.38 19.60
C GLY A 16 9.35 14.81 18.14
N GLU A 17 10.44 15.17 17.49
CA GLU A 17 10.46 15.60 16.08
C GLU A 17 10.21 14.43 15.11
N ARG A 18 10.31 13.19 15.58
CA ARG A 18 10.15 11.97 14.77
C ARG A 18 8.71 11.47 14.76
N ASN A 19 8.28 10.99 13.61
CA ASN A 19 7.04 10.24 13.49
C ASN A 19 7.27 8.72 13.78
N TYR A 20 6.18 7.99 13.90
CA TYR A 20 6.18 6.56 14.22
C TYR A 20 6.89 5.71 13.13
N ALA A 21 6.73 6.07 11.86
CA ALA A 21 7.37 5.34 10.77
C ALA A 21 8.90 5.52 10.79
N GLU A 22 9.37 6.75 10.99
CA GLU A 22 10.81 7.08 11.11
C GLU A 22 11.45 6.37 12.30
N HIS A 23 10.75 6.28 13.42
CA HIS A 23 11.25 5.61 14.62
C HIS A 23 11.67 4.16 14.33
N PHE A 24 10.86 3.41 13.56
CA PHE A 24 11.16 2.02 13.23
C PHE A 24 12.04 1.86 11.99
N LEU A 25 12.03 2.83 11.07
CA LEU A 25 12.84 2.79 9.85
C LEU A 25 14.31 3.09 10.14
N ASP A 26 14.61 4.05 11.01
CA ASP A 26 16.00 4.49 11.30
C ASP A 26 16.94 3.36 11.73
N PRO A 27 16.59 2.47 12.68
CA PRO A 27 17.45 1.35 13.05
C PRO A 27 17.74 0.39 11.90
N PHE A 28 16.73 0.17 11.03
CA PHE A 28 16.88 -0.66 9.86
C PHE A 28 17.83 -0.03 8.82
N LEU A 29 17.69 1.26 8.55
CA LEU A 29 18.60 1.97 7.64
C LEU A 29 20.03 1.98 8.15
N LYS A 30 20.24 2.16 9.46
CA LYS A 30 21.56 2.06 10.08
C LYS A 30 22.15 0.67 9.94
N ALA A 31 21.35 -0.38 10.07
CA ALA A 31 21.82 -1.75 9.87
C ALA A 31 22.21 -2.01 8.40
N LEU A 32 21.44 -1.49 7.43
CA LEU A 32 21.78 -1.56 6.02
C LEU A 32 23.10 -0.82 5.70
N GLU A 33 23.32 0.34 6.30
CA GLU A 33 24.54 1.11 6.13
C GLU A 33 25.80 0.35 6.61
N GLN A 34 25.68 -0.44 7.69
CA GLN A 34 26.78 -1.28 8.18
C GLN A 34 27.27 -2.33 7.16
N ILE A 35 26.40 -2.73 6.24
CA ILE A 35 26.72 -3.66 5.15
C ILE A 35 26.84 -2.94 3.79
N ASP A 36 27.03 -1.63 3.83
CA ASP A 36 27.20 -0.74 2.66
C ASP A 36 26.02 -0.74 1.67
N VAL A 37 24.81 -0.98 2.17
CA VAL A 37 23.57 -0.88 1.41
C VAL A 37 22.89 0.46 1.69
N ARG A 38 22.77 1.31 0.67
CA ARG A 38 22.14 2.65 0.76
C ARG A 38 20.99 2.74 -0.23
N PRO A 39 19.79 2.26 0.15
CA PRO A 39 18.63 2.28 -0.74
C PRO A 39 18.09 3.71 -0.92
N ARG A 40 17.48 3.96 -2.07
CA ARG A 40 16.62 5.11 -2.25
C ARG A 40 15.31 4.86 -1.50
N ILE A 41 15.02 5.70 -0.53
CA ILE A 41 13.77 5.60 0.25
C ILE A 41 12.65 6.33 -0.48
N ILE A 42 11.48 5.70 -0.52
CA ILE A 42 10.25 6.27 -1.05
C ILE A 42 9.24 6.32 0.08
N ASP A 43 8.90 7.53 0.52
CA ASP A 43 7.82 7.74 1.48
C ASP A 43 6.47 7.64 0.76
N ASN A 44 5.63 6.73 1.23
CA ASN A 44 4.33 6.46 0.62
C ASN A 44 3.33 7.61 0.87
N TYR A 45 3.37 8.19 2.07
CA TYR A 45 2.49 9.32 2.41
C TYR A 45 2.82 10.55 1.55
N GLU A 46 4.10 10.93 1.46
CA GLU A 46 4.55 12.01 0.61
C GLU A 46 4.24 11.75 -0.88
N SER A 47 4.31 10.49 -1.30
CA SER A 47 3.99 10.10 -2.68
C SER A 47 2.51 10.30 -3.00
N TYR A 48 1.60 10.00 -2.07
CA TYR A 48 0.18 10.33 -2.22
C TYR A 48 -0.05 11.82 -2.15
N GLU A 49 0.52 12.52 -1.15
CA GLU A 49 0.35 13.96 -0.96
C GLU A 49 0.87 14.80 -2.13
N SER A 50 1.93 14.34 -2.79
CA SER A 50 2.48 14.98 -3.99
C SER A 50 1.80 14.55 -5.30
N GLY A 51 0.73 13.76 -5.24
CA GLY A 51 -0.05 13.33 -6.39
C GLY A 51 0.59 12.26 -7.28
N LYS A 52 1.67 11.59 -6.85
CA LYS A 52 2.32 10.53 -7.66
C LYS A 52 1.42 9.32 -7.91
N PHE A 53 0.46 9.10 -7.05
CA PHE A 53 -0.55 8.04 -7.20
C PHE A 53 -1.80 8.49 -7.94
N ALA A 54 -2.00 9.80 -8.20
CA ALA A 54 -3.25 10.35 -8.68
C ALA A 54 -3.75 9.69 -9.96
N GLU A 55 -2.88 9.57 -10.98
CA GLU A 55 -3.24 8.96 -12.26
C GLU A 55 -3.59 7.46 -12.12
N LYS A 56 -2.81 6.71 -11.32
CA LYS A 56 -3.10 5.29 -11.09
C LYS A 56 -4.37 5.09 -10.27
N SER A 57 -4.63 5.98 -9.31
CA SER A 57 -5.88 6.00 -8.54
C SER A 57 -7.07 6.32 -9.44
N ARG A 58 -6.94 7.28 -10.37
CA ARG A 58 -7.97 7.59 -11.37
C ARG A 58 -8.31 6.37 -12.21
N ILE A 59 -7.30 5.73 -12.83
CA ILE A 59 -7.50 4.54 -13.65
C ILE A 59 -8.13 3.40 -12.83
N ALA A 60 -7.68 3.21 -11.58
CA ALA A 60 -8.24 2.19 -10.71
C ALA A 60 -9.73 2.42 -10.44
N CYS A 61 -10.13 3.65 -10.14
CA CYS A 61 -11.52 4.01 -9.89
C CYS A 61 -12.39 3.89 -11.15
N GLU A 62 -11.89 4.35 -12.31
CA GLU A 62 -12.60 4.24 -13.60
C GLU A 62 -12.80 2.78 -14.01
N LYS A 63 -11.82 1.91 -13.74
CA LYS A 63 -11.79 0.50 -14.12
C LYS A 63 -12.02 -0.45 -12.94
N HIS A 64 -12.81 -0.01 -11.96
CA HIS A 64 -13.00 -0.79 -10.74
C HIS A 64 -13.57 -2.19 -10.97
N ASN A 65 -14.43 -2.37 -11.97
CA ASN A 65 -14.99 -3.68 -12.31
C ASN A 65 -13.93 -4.62 -12.90
N GLU A 66 -13.09 -4.13 -13.83
CA GLU A 66 -12.00 -4.93 -14.40
C GLU A 66 -10.98 -5.34 -13.33
N ILE A 67 -10.69 -4.46 -12.37
CA ILE A 67 -9.79 -4.79 -11.25
C ILE A 67 -10.45 -5.83 -10.32
N ARG A 68 -11.74 -5.71 -10.04
CA ARG A 68 -12.51 -6.71 -9.31
C ARG A 68 -12.38 -8.08 -9.98
N ASP A 69 -12.69 -8.15 -11.27
CA ASP A 69 -12.63 -9.39 -12.06
C ASP A 69 -11.24 -10.02 -12.05
N ILE A 70 -10.18 -9.20 -12.18
CA ILE A 70 -8.78 -9.67 -12.08
C ILE A 70 -8.53 -10.29 -10.70
N ILE A 71 -8.91 -9.60 -9.63
CA ILE A 71 -8.65 -10.07 -8.27
C ILE A 71 -9.43 -11.36 -8.00
N GLU A 72 -10.71 -11.40 -8.30
CA GLU A 72 -11.57 -12.56 -8.04
C GLU A 72 -11.15 -13.77 -8.87
N THR A 73 -10.93 -13.58 -10.18
CA THR A 73 -10.54 -14.67 -11.09
C THR A 73 -9.19 -15.28 -10.73
N ILE A 74 -8.19 -14.43 -10.43
CA ILE A 74 -6.82 -14.92 -10.20
C ILE A 74 -6.64 -15.42 -8.78
N SER A 75 -7.18 -14.72 -7.78
CA SER A 75 -6.96 -15.08 -6.38
C SER A 75 -8.01 -16.04 -5.82
N GLY A 76 -9.11 -16.24 -6.53
CA GLY A 76 -10.25 -17.02 -6.03
C GLY A 76 -10.96 -16.39 -4.83
N ARG A 77 -10.71 -15.11 -4.55
CA ARG A 77 -11.36 -14.37 -3.46
C ARG A 77 -12.63 -13.74 -3.98
N GLU A 78 -13.67 -13.87 -3.22
CA GLU A 78 -14.90 -13.12 -3.41
C GLU A 78 -14.78 -11.77 -2.70
N LEU A 79 -14.91 -10.67 -3.43
CA LEU A 79 -14.87 -9.31 -2.88
C LEU A 79 -16.27 -8.86 -2.44
N ALA A 80 -16.34 -8.06 -1.38
CA ALA A 80 -17.61 -7.52 -0.91
C ALA A 80 -18.32 -6.74 -2.03
N GLU A 81 -19.67 -6.73 -2.00
CA GLU A 81 -20.48 -6.09 -3.04
C GLU A 81 -20.16 -4.60 -3.19
N ASP A 82 -19.92 -3.93 -2.05
CA ASP A 82 -19.56 -2.51 -1.95
C ASP A 82 -18.03 -2.24 -2.06
N TRP A 83 -17.26 -3.27 -2.42
CA TRP A 83 -15.82 -3.09 -2.57
C TRP A 83 -15.46 -2.06 -3.64
N PHE A 84 -14.51 -1.18 -3.34
CA PHE A 84 -13.99 -0.18 -4.26
C PHE A 84 -12.45 -0.11 -4.18
N PRO A 85 -11.74 0.18 -5.30
CA PRO A 85 -10.29 0.13 -5.35
C PRO A 85 -9.57 1.35 -4.77
N PHE A 86 -10.23 2.10 -3.92
CA PHE A 86 -9.68 3.20 -3.15
C PHE A 86 -10.32 3.23 -1.76
N ASN A 87 -9.50 3.33 -0.73
CA ASN A 87 -9.93 3.43 0.66
C ASN A 87 -9.77 4.88 1.13
N PRO A 88 -10.82 5.69 1.13
CA PRO A 88 -10.78 7.05 1.64
C PRO A 88 -10.62 7.07 3.16
N TYR A 89 -9.96 8.09 3.70
CA TYR A 89 -10.02 8.38 5.13
C TYR A 89 -11.35 9.05 5.44
N GLY A 90 -12.07 8.52 6.41
CA GLY A 90 -13.32 9.08 6.90
C GLY A 90 -13.14 10.37 7.71
N HIS A 91 -14.25 10.89 8.23
CA HIS A 91 -14.25 12.13 9.02
C HIS A 91 -13.40 12.04 10.30
N ASP A 92 -13.21 10.84 10.85
CA ASP A 92 -12.36 10.56 12.01
C ASP A 92 -10.89 10.28 11.65
N GLY A 93 -10.55 10.30 10.35
CA GLY A 93 -9.22 10.01 9.82
C GLY A 93 -8.88 8.52 9.76
N SER A 94 -9.82 7.62 10.05
CA SER A 94 -9.65 6.17 9.92
C SER A 94 -10.14 5.66 8.56
N LEU A 95 -9.88 4.38 8.28
CA LEU A 95 -10.44 3.64 7.15
C LEU A 95 -11.67 2.80 7.56
N ASP A 96 -11.94 2.74 8.86
CA ASP A 96 -12.97 1.86 9.39
C ASP A 96 -14.38 2.40 9.12
N ARG A 97 -15.30 1.52 8.73
CA ARG A 97 -16.70 1.86 8.47
C ARG A 97 -16.92 2.94 7.41
N VAL A 98 -15.94 3.14 6.52
CA VAL A 98 -16.07 4.05 5.40
C VAL A 98 -16.57 3.28 4.19
N THR A 99 -17.70 3.66 3.66
CA THR A 99 -18.29 3.09 2.43
C THR A 99 -18.22 4.12 1.32
N VAL A 100 -17.65 3.71 0.17
CA VAL A 100 -17.63 4.56 -1.02
C VAL A 100 -19.01 4.59 -1.65
N THR A 101 -19.52 5.78 -1.94
CA THR A 101 -20.84 6.01 -2.54
C THR A 101 -20.78 6.49 -3.98
N GLY A 102 -19.60 6.93 -4.47
CA GLY A 102 -19.43 7.38 -5.83
C GLY A 102 -18.02 7.84 -6.15
N PHE A 103 -17.79 8.03 -7.45
CA PHE A 103 -16.53 8.57 -7.97
C PHE A 103 -16.80 9.53 -9.11
N GLU A 104 -16.22 10.71 -9.01
CA GLU A 104 -16.14 11.70 -10.09
C GLU A 104 -14.79 12.42 -9.98
N TRP A 105 -13.94 12.22 -10.97
CA TRP A 105 -12.58 12.77 -10.92
C TRP A 105 -12.54 14.27 -10.57
N PRO A 106 -11.74 14.71 -9.60
CA PRO A 106 -10.72 13.94 -8.86
C PRO A 106 -11.20 13.37 -7.51
N TYR A 107 -12.50 13.28 -7.26
CA TYR A 107 -13.06 12.98 -5.95
C TYR A 107 -13.69 11.59 -5.86
N VAL A 108 -13.41 10.91 -4.74
CA VAL A 108 -14.16 9.74 -4.26
C VAL A 108 -15.10 10.21 -3.16
N TYR A 109 -16.39 9.96 -3.32
CA TYR A 109 -17.42 10.26 -2.34
C TYR A 109 -17.63 9.08 -1.41
N TRP A 110 -17.88 9.36 -0.14
CA TRP A 110 -18.01 8.32 0.87
C TRP A 110 -18.96 8.73 1.99
N VAL A 111 -19.38 7.73 2.77
CA VAL A 111 -20.15 7.91 4.01
C VAL A 111 -19.46 7.12 5.13
N GLN A 112 -19.39 7.72 6.32
CA GLN A 112 -18.95 7.08 7.57
C GLN A 112 -19.87 7.50 8.70
N ASP A 113 -20.50 6.51 9.37
CA ASP A 113 -21.40 6.74 10.50
C ASP A 113 -22.50 7.80 10.21
N GLY A 114 -23.02 7.85 8.98
CA GLY A 114 -24.03 8.81 8.53
C GLY A 114 -23.47 10.19 8.13
N VAL A 115 -22.17 10.40 8.21
CA VAL A 115 -21.52 11.64 7.74
C VAL A 115 -21.02 11.42 6.32
N GLU A 116 -21.48 12.24 5.39
CA GLU A 116 -21.00 12.25 4.01
C GLU A 116 -19.72 13.07 3.87
N GLY A 117 -18.85 12.62 2.97
CA GLY A 117 -17.61 13.32 2.67
C GLY A 117 -17.07 12.98 1.29
N LYS A 118 -15.95 13.60 0.95
CA LYS A 118 -15.19 13.31 -0.26
C LYS A 118 -13.70 13.39 -0.01
N SER A 119 -12.94 12.60 -0.77
CA SER A 119 -11.47 12.56 -0.74
C SER A 119 -10.92 12.93 -2.11
N ASP A 120 -9.93 13.82 -2.13
CA ASP A 120 -9.21 14.22 -3.35
C ASP A 120 -8.09 13.22 -3.65
N LEU A 121 -8.17 12.57 -4.80
CA LEU A 121 -7.19 11.58 -5.27
C LEU A 121 -5.80 12.18 -5.59
N ASN A 122 -5.69 13.50 -5.67
CA ASN A 122 -4.40 14.19 -5.80
C ASN A 122 -3.70 14.40 -4.46
N LYS A 123 -4.30 13.95 -3.37
CA LYS A 123 -3.87 14.17 -1.99
C LYS A 123 -3.80 12.86 -1.21
N ALA A 124 -3.12 12.89 -0.07
CA ALA A 124 -3.11 11.78 0.88
C ALA A 124 -4.40 11.74 1.74
N GLU A 125 -5.57 11.83 1.08
CA GLU A 125 -6.90 11.77 1.72
C GLU A 125 -7.51 10.35 1.70
N GLY A 126 -6.70 9.37 1.37
CA GLY A 126 -7.00 7.95 1.31
C GLY A 126 -5.84 7.20 0.69
N LYS A 127 -6.07 5.95 0.31
CA LYS A 127 -5.05 5.12 -0.34
C LYS A 127 -5.67 3.98 -1.16
N LEU A 128 -4.94 3.52 -2.15
CA LEU A 128 -5.24 2.26 -2.82
C LEU A 128 -5.09 1.08 -1.84
N PRO A 129 -5.94 0.03 -1.91
CA PRO A 129 -5.64 -1.25 -1.28
C PRO A 129 -4.26 -1.75 -1.70
N TRP A 130 -3.52 -2.38 -0.79
CA TRP A 130 -2.11 -2.71 -1.05
C TRP A 130 -1.88 -3.58 -2.30
N ARG A 131 -2.85 -4.43 -2.68
CA ARG A 131 -2.79 -5.24 -3.91
C ARG A 131 -2.86 -4.41 -5.18
N ILE A 132 -3.32 -3.17 -5.09
CA ILE A 132 -3.40 -2.19 -6.19
C ILE A 132 -2.31 -1.13 -6.05
N ASP A 133 -2.02 -0.69 -4.82
CA ASP A 133 -0.92 0.22 -4.49
C ASP A 133 0.44 -0.32 -4.96
N TRP A 134 0.69 -1.60 -4.75
CA TRP A 134 1.94 -2.24 -5.13
C TRP A 134 2.21 -2.20 -6.64
N PRO A 135 1.31 -2.71 -7.53
CA PRO A 135 1.50 -2.56 -8.97
C PRO A 135 1.45 -1.10 -9.46
N ALA A 136 0.71 -0.22 -8.81
CA ALA A 136 0.75 1.20 -9.12
C ALA A 136 2.14 1.79 -8.93
N LYS A 137 2.85 1.42 -7.84
CA LYS A 137 4.24 1.82 -7.60
C LYS A 137 5.21 1.32 -8.66
N TRP A 138 5.03 0.11 -9.16
CA TRP A 138 5.92 -0.42 -10.20
C TRP A 138 6.04 0.53 -11.39
N GLY A 139 4.90 1.09 -11.83
CA GLY A 139 4.86 2.00 -12.97
C GLY A 139 5.56 3.33 -12.70
N TRP A 140 5.10 4.10 -11.72
CA TRP A 140 5.62 5.44 -11.51
C TRP A 140 7.03 5.49 -10.88
N VAL A 141 7.46 4.41 -10.19
CA VAL A 141 8.85 4.26 -9.72
C VAL A 141 9.77 3.78 -10.83
N GLY A 142 9.24 3.04 -11.81
CA GLY A 142 10.01 2.38 -12.86
C GLY A 142 10.72 1.12 -12.36
N VAL A 143 10.01 0.30 -11.56
CA VAL A 143 10.57 -0.95 -11.01
C VAL A 143 10.72 -1.98 -12.12
N THR A 144 11.92 -2.51 -12.31
CA THR A 144 12.24 -3.53 -13.32
C THR A 144 12.40 -4.93 -12.75
N CYS A 145 12.71 -5.04 -11.45
CA CYS A 145 12.84 -6.29 -10.72
C CYS A 145 12.24 -6.13 -9.33
N GLU A 146 11.40 -7.08 -8.92
CA GLU A 146 10.71 -7.04 -7.64
C GLU A 146 11.02 -8.31 -6.84
N PRO A 147 11.83 -8.22 -5.77
CA PRO A 147 12.05 -9.33 -4.85
C PRO A 147 10.89 -9.45 -3.87
N PHE A 148 10.36 -10.66 -3.70
CA PHE A 148 9.28 -10.94 -2.74
C PHE A 148 9.28 -12.39 -2.27
N GLY A 149 8.69 -12.63 -1.11
CA GLY A 149 8.52 -13.96 -0.54
C GLY A 149 7.62 -14.86 -1.39
N LYS A 150 7.85 -16.15 -1.35
CA LYS A 150 7.14 -17.16 -2.15
C LYS A 150 5.61 -17.15 -2.00
N ASP A 151 5.09 -16.67 -0.89
CA ASP A 151 3.66 -16.49 -0.64
C ASP A 151 3.01 -15.51 -1.61
N HIS A 152 3.72 -14.45 -1.99
CA HIS A 152 3.27 -13.51 -3.00
C HIS A 152 3.37 -14.04 -4.42
N GLY A 153 4.32 -14.96 -4.67
CA GLY A 153 4.56 -15.60 -5.97
C GLY A 153 3.74 -16.86 -6.23
N ALA A 154 3.01 -17.35 -5.25
CA ALA A 154 2.16 -18.54 -5.39
C ALA A 154 1.04 -18.31 -6.43
N ALA A 155 0.48 -19.41 -6.96
CA ALA A 155 -0.70 -19.35 -7.81
C ALA A 155 -1.85 -18.62 -7.07
N GLY A 156 -2.46 -17.61 -7.69
CA GLY A 156 -3.45 -16.75 -7.02
C GLY A 156 -2.85 -15.71 -6.06
N GLY A 157 -1.53 -15.64 -5.94
CA GLY A 157 -0.81 -14.68 -5.12
C GLY A 157 -0.91 -13.25 -5.63
N SER A 158 -0.47 -12.33 -4.78
CA SER A 158 -0.58 -10.89 -5.07
C SER A 158 0.27 -10.44 -6.25
N TYR A 159 1.39 -11.11 -6.56
CA TYR A 159 2.15 -10.80 -7.76
C TYR A 159 1.41 -11.16 -9.03
N ALA A 160 0.68 -12.29 -9.06
CA ALA A 160 -0.13 -12.69 -10.21
C ALA A 160 -1.24 -11.68 -10.51
N THR A 161 -1.97 -11.23 -9.50
CA THR A 161 -2.97 -10.16 -9.64
C THR A 161 -2.32 -8.83 -10.02
N GLY A 162 -1.20 -8.48 -9.39
CA GLY A 162 -0.45 -7.24 -9.62
C GLY A 162 0.04 -7.11 -11.06
N LYS A 163 0.47 -8.22 -11.70
CA LYS A 163 0.87 -8.20 -13.12
C LYS A 163 -0.25 -7.74 -14.05
N GLU A 164 -1.45 -8.25 -13.86
CA GLU A 164 -2.59 -7.91 -14.72
C GLU A 164 -3.08 -6.47 -14.42
N ILE A 165 -3.09 -6.07 -13.15
CA ILE A 165 -3.40 -4.68 -12.76
C ILE A 165 -2.36 -3.70 -13.31
N SER A 166 -1.07 -4.04 -13.30
CA SER A 166 0.00 -3.21 -13.90
C SER A 166 -0.24 -2.97 -15.39
N LYS A 167 -0.60 -4.03 -16.14
CA LYS A 167 -0.97 -3.90 -17.57
C LYS A 167 -2.20 -3.01 -17.77
N LEU A 168 -3.19 -3.11 -16.88
CA LEU A 168 -4.37 -2.26 -16.92
C LEU A 168 -4.01 -0.78 -16.72
N PHE A 169 -2.96 -0.51 -15.94
CA PHE A 169 -2.37 0.83 -15.77
C PHE A 169 -1.51 1.29 -16.96
N GLY A 170 -1.30 0.45 -17.97
CA GLY A 170 -0.43 0.73 -19.11
C GLY A 170 1.06 0.52 -18.83
N ASP A 171 1.41 -0.16 -17.73
CA ASP A 171 2.78 -0.39 -17.31
C ASP A 171 3.23 -1.84 -17.58
N ASN A 172 4.54 -2.03 -17.66
CA ASN A 172 5.14 -3.36 -17.70
C ASN A 172 5.38 -3.85 -16.27
N PRO A 173 4.92 -5.05 -15.90
CA PRO A 173 5.21 -5.61 -14.59
C PRO A 173 6.71 -5.93 -14.47
N PRO A 174 7.31 -5.77 -13.27
CA PRO A 174 8.72 -6.10 -13.04
C PRO A 174 8.98 -7.60 -13.14
N HIS A 175 10.24 -7.95 -13.40
CA HIS A 175 10.68 -9.34 -13.31
C HIS A 175 10.65 -9.82 -11.85
N PRO A 176 10.03 -10.98 -11.55
CA PRO A 176 9.94 -11.47 -10.18
C PRO A 176 11.26 -12.09 -9.71
N LEU A 177 11.70 -11.78 -8.51
CA LEU A 177 12.76 -12.48 -7.79
C LEU A 177 12.15 -13.11 -6.53
N VAL A 178 11.73 -14.38 -6.66
CA VAL A 178 11.06 -15.09 -5.56
C VAL A 178 12.09 -15.68 -4.61
N TYR A 179 11.96 -15.42 -3.31
CA TYR A 179 12.78 -16.00 -2.27
C TYR A 179 11.97 -16.82 -1.26
N GLU A 180 12.64 -17.78 -0.60
CA GLU A 180 12.07 -18.64 0.42
C GLU A 180 11.90 -17.90 1.76
N TRP A 181 11.17 -18.53 2.67
CA TRP A 181 11.01 -18.02 4.03
C TRP A 181 12.37 -17.84 4.71
N ILE A 182 12.58 -16.64 5.26
CA ILE A 182 13.74 -16.34 6.09
C ILE A 182 13.34 -16.60 7.55
N SER A 183 14.15 -17.39 8.26
CA SER A 183 13.94 -17.68 9.68
C SER A 183 15.23 -17.55 10.46
N LEU A 184 15.12 -17.17 11.72
CA LEU A 184 16.25 -17.26 12.66
C LEU A 184 16.34 -18.69 13.20
N LYS A 185 17.58 -19.18 13.35
CA LYS A 185 17.83 -20.53 13.90
C LYS A 185 17.18 -20.67 15.28
N GLY A 186 16.29 -21.66 15.43
CA GLY A 186 15.57 -21.91 16.67
C GLY A 186 14.33 -21.05 16.90
N GLN A 187 13.96 -20.20 15.94
CA GLN A 187 12.72 -19.41 15.96
C GLN A 187 11.88 -19.71 14.70
N GLY A 188 10.61 -19.34 14.75
CA GLY A 188 9.71 -19.47 13.59
C GLY A 188 10.12 -18.60 12.40
N ALA A 189 9.41 -18.74 11.27
CA ALA A 189 9.61 -17.90 10.12
C ALA A 189 9.42 -16.42 10.48
N MET A 190 10.27 -15.56 9.95
CA MET A 190 10.12 -14.10 10.08
C MET A 190 8.99 -13.66 9.16
N LEU A 191 7.78 -13.58 9.72
CA LEU A 191 6.58 -13.12 9.00
C LEU A 191 6.52 -11.60 8.86
N SER A 192 7.29 -10.88 9.68
CA SER A 192 7.39 -9.43 9.64
C SER A 192 8.68 -8.96 10.32
N LEU A 193 9.38 -8.03 9.69
CA LEU A 193 10.52 -7.32 10.31
C LEU A 193 10.08 -6.30 11.37
N ILE A 194 8.77 -6.09 11.54
CA ILE A 194 8.19 -5.12 12.47
C ILE A 194 8.24 -5.61 13.93
N HIS A 195 8.51 -6.89 14.16
CA HIS A 195 8.50 -7.49 15.48
C HIS A 195 9.93 -7.79 16.04
N ILE A 196 10.92 -7.16 15.47
CA ILE A 196 12.29 -7.21 16.02
C ILE A 196 12.53 -5.99 16.90
#